data_a7d265d84572519170c61e1a86c01f79
#
_entry.id   a7d265d84572519170c61e1a86c01f79
#
_cell.length_a   1.000
_cell.length_b   1.000
_cell.length_c   1.000
_cell.angle_alpha   90.00
_cell.angle_beta   90.00
_cell.angle_gamma   90.00
#
_symmetry.space_group_name_H-M   'P 1'
#
loop_
_entity.id
_entity.type
_entity.pdbx_description
1 polymer ?
#
loop_
_entity_poly.entity_id
_entity_poly.type
_entity_poly.pdbx_seq_one_letter_code
_entity_poly.pdbx_strand_id
1 'polypeptide(L)'
;GESWHQGGTLLNKQNVFDDFIAGAEYLIGSGYTNRDKLSIRGGSNGGLLVGAVTNQRPDLFKVALPAVGVLDMLRYQKFTIGYAWATDYGTADDSEEMFRYLLAYSPYHSVEKKDYPAILATTADHDDRVVPAHTFKYISRIQELNTGKLPTLVRIDVKAGHGSGKPTAKVIEEYTDIYSFVFYHTGITLK
;
A
#
# COMPACT_ATOMS: atom_id res chain seq x y z
N GLY A 1 -6.96 -21.14 -7.64
CA GLY A 1 -6.33 -22.39 -7.16
C GLY A 1 -4.83 -22.20 -6.99
N GLU A 2 -4.10 -23.23 -6.63
CA GLU A 2 -2.68 -23.19 -6.27
C GLU A 2 -1.78 -22.62 -7.39
N SER A 3 -1.99 -23.05 -8.63
CA SER A 3 -1.23 -22.53 -9.77
C SER A 3 -1.39 -21.01 -9.98
N TRP A 4 -2.57 -20.49 -9.66
CA TRP A 4 -2.84 -19.05 -9.70
C TRP A 4 -2.08 -18.31 -8.60
N HIS A 5 -2.04 -18.87 -7.39
CA HIS A 5 -1.26 -18.34 -6.28
C HIS A 5 0.24 -18.31 -6.60
N GLN A 6 0.78 -19.42 -7.13
CA GLN A 6 2.18 -19.52 -7.55
C GLN A 6 2.56 -18.49 -8.63
N GLY A 7 1.62 -18.14 -9.50
CA GLY A 7 1.78 -17.06 -10.50
C GLY A 7 1.96 -15.66 -9.92
N GLY A 8 1.76 -15.48 -8.60
CA GLY A 8 1.90 -14.21 -7.89
C GLY A 8 2.87 -14.25 -6.70
N THR A 9 3.75 -15.25 -6.62
CA THR A 9 4.73 -15.41 -5.53
C THR A 9 6.16 -15.31 -6.04
N LEU A 10 7.10 -15.09 -5.13
CA LEU A 10 8.54 -15.04 -5.38
C LEU A 10 8.87 -14.14 -6.59
N LEU A 11 9.60 -14.64 -7.58
CA LEU A 11 9.97 -13.89 -8.80
C LEU A 11 8.80 -13.60 -9.75
N ASN A 12 7.58 -14.04 -9.40
CA ASN A 12 6.35 -13.73 -10.14
C ASN A 12 5.50 -12.65 -9.45
N LYS A 13 5.96 -12.07 -8.34
CA LYS A 13 5.16 -11.13 -7.53
C LYS A 13 4.69 -9.90 -8.32
N GLN A 14 5.43 -9.45 -9.32
CA GLN A 14 5.05 -8.32 -10.17
C GLN A 14 3.71 -8.56 -10.89
N ASN A 15 3.38 -9.80 -11.25
CA ASN A 15 2.09 -10.13 -11.88
C ASN A 15 0.89 -9.64 -11.07
N VAL A 16 0.99 -9.66 -9.72
CA VAL A 16 -0.07 -9.18 -8.82
C VAL A 16 -0.29 -7.67 -8.98
N PHE A 17 0.78 -6.91 -9.18
CA PHE A 17 0.72 -5.47 -9.39
C PHE A 17 0.22 -5.15 -10.80
N ASP A 18 0.70 -5.88 -11.80
CA ASP A 18 0.29 -5.73 -13.21
C ASP A 18 -1.20 -6.02 -13.39
N ASP A 19 -1.73 -7.10 -12.79
CA ASP A 19 -3.15 -7.44 -12.82
C ASP A 19 -4.01 -6.33 -12.19
N PHE A 20 -3.55 -5.76 -11.08
CA PHE A 20 -4.26 -4.67 -10.40
C PHE A 20 -4.24 -3.38 -11.21
N ILE A 21 -3.12 -3.06 -11.83
CA ILE A 21 -2.97 -1.92 -12.76
C ILE A 21 -3.89 -2.12 -13.96
N ALA A 22 -3.89 -3.30 -14.57
CA ALA A 22 -4.76 -3.64 -15.72
C ALA A 22 -6.24 -3.50 -15.35
N GLY A 23 -6.64 -3.90 -14.14
CA GLY A 23 -7.99 -3.69 -13.63
C GLY A 23 -8.38 -2.20 -13.55
N ALA A 24 -7.47 -1.35 -13.07
CA ALA A 24 -7.69 0.10 -13.01
C ALA A 24 -7.80 0.71 -14.43
N GLU A 25 -6.89 0.33 -15.33
CA GLU A 25 -6.90 0.78 -16.72
C GLU A 25 -8.19 0.35 -17.45
N TYR A 26 -8.65 -0.88 -17.21
CA TYR A 26 -9.91 -1.38 -17.76
C TYR A 26 -11.11 -0.54 -17.28
N LEU A 27 -11.22 -0.27 -15.99
CA LEU A 27 -12.33 0.52 -15.43
C LEU A 27 -12.36 1.94 -16.00
N ILE A 28 -11.18 2.56 -16.17
CA ILE A 28 -11.07 3.89 -16.77
C ILE A 28 -11.38 3.83 -18.28
N GLY A 29 -10.75 2.90 -19.01
CA GLY A 29 -10.92 2.77 -20.45
C GLY A 29 -12.34 2.40 -20.88
N SER A 30 -13.07 1.64 -20.05
CA SER A 30 -14.46 1.24 -20.26
C SER A 30 -15.48 2.31 -19.78
N GLY A 31 -15.02 3.44 -19.24
CA GLY A 31 -15.89 4.54 -18.83
C GLY A 31 -16.66 4.31 -17.52
N TYR A 32 -16.33 3.28 -16.74
CA TYR A 32 -16.92 3.08 -15.39
C TYR A 32 -16.50 4.17 -14.42
N THR A 33 -15.28 4.69 -14.57
CA THR A 33 -14.72 5.74 -13.73
C THR A 33 -13.68 6.54 -14.51
N ASN A 34 -13.00 7.44 -13.83
CA ASN A 34 -11.82 8.14 -14.34
C ASN A 34 -10.79 8.33 -13.23
N ARG A 35 -9.57 8.75 -13.60
CA ARG A 35 -8.46 8.96 -12.66
C ARG A 35 -8.79 9.93 -11.51
N ASP A 36 -9.69 10.90 -11.71
CA ASP A 36 -10.06 11.86 -10.68
C ASP A 36 -11.07 11.33 -9.66
N LYS A 37 -11.61 10.12 -9.89
CA LYS A 37 -12.60 9.46 -9.04
C LYS A 37 -12.14 8.10 -8.52
N LEU A 38 -11.11 7.50 -9.16
CA LEU A 38 -10.63 6.18 -8.76
C LEU A 38 -9.77 6.28 -7.49
N SER A 39 -10.16 5.48 -6.50
CA SER A 39 -9.43 5.33 -5.24
C SER A 39 -9.06 3.87 -5.03
N ILE A 40 -7.89 3.63 -4.44
CA ILE A 40 -7.42 2.27 -4.13
C ILE A 40 -7.16 2.10 -2.65
N ARG A 41 -7.51 0.93 -2.11
CA ARG A 41 -7.29 0.58 -0.70
C ARG A 41 -6.87 -0.87 -0.56
N GLY A 42 -5.94 -1.14 0.34
CA GLY A 42 -5.53 -2.48 0.71
C GLY A 42 -4.79 -2.49 2.04
N GLY A 43 -4.95 -3.58 2.80
CA GLY A 43 -4.30 -3.76 4.10
C GLY A 43 -3.31 -4.92 4.12
N SER A 44 -2.27 -4.82 4.95
CA SER A 44 -1.26 -5.86 5.14
C SER A 44 -0.53 -6.19 3.82
N ASN A 45 -0.62 -7.40 3.29
CA ASN A 45 -0.16 -7.73 1.93
C ASN A 45 -0.87 -6.86 0.86
N GLY A 46 -2.15 -6.51 1.05
CA GLY A 46 -2.85 -5.53 0.20
C GLY A 46 -2.31 -4.10 0.36
N GLY A 47 -1.73 -3.77 1.50
CA GLY A 47 -1.00 -2.50 1.70
C GLY A 47 0.32 -2.46 0.91
N LEU A 48 1.03 -3.58 0.79
CA LEU A 48 2.15 -3.73 -0.14
C LEU A 48 1.70 -3.48 -1.58
N LEU A 49 0.62 -4.14 -2.00
CA LEU A 49 0.05 -3.97 -3.34
C LEU A 49 -0.26 -2.49 -3.63
N VAL A 50 -1.00 -1.82 -2.75
CA VAL A 50 -1.34 -0.40 -2.91
C VAL A 50 -0.09 0.47 -2.96
N GLY A 51 0.89 0.24 -2.09
CA GLY A 51 2.15 1.00 -2.08
C GLY A 51 2.94 0.84 -3.37
N ALA A 52 3.11 -0.39 -3.85
CA ALA A 52 3.83 -0.70 -5.08
C ALA A 52 3.13 -0.10 -6.32
N VAL A 53 1.84 -0.30 -6.46
CA VAL A 53 1.04 0.22 -7.58
C VAL A 53 1.01 1.75 -7.58
N THR A 54 0.91 2.38 -6.40
CA THR A 54 0.99 3.85 -6.27
C THR A 54 2.33 4.40 -6.77
N ASN A 55 3.44 3.72 -6.51
CA ASN A 55 4.75 4.13 -7.02
C ASN A 55 4.91 3.90 -8.52
N GLN A 56 4.40 2.77 -9.03
CA GLN A 56 4.52 2.40 -10.44
C GLN A 56 3.61 3.22 -11.35
N ARG A 57 2.36 3.45 -10.93
CA ARG A 57 1.33 4.12 -11.72
C ARG A 57 0.54 5.17 -10.90
N PRO A 58 1.21 6.21 -10.38
CA PRO A 58 0.55 7.28 -9.62
C PRO A 58 -0.50 8.04 -10.44
N ASP A 59 -0.39 8.00 -11.75
CA ASP A 59 -1.30 8.66 -12.71
C ASP A 59 -2.70 8.06 -12.77
N LEU A 60 -2.92 6.83 -12.31
CA LEU A 60 -4.20 6.13 -12.41
C LEU A 60 -5.18 6.48 -11.30
N PHE A 61 -4.72 7.00 -10.18
CA PHE A 61 -5.51 7.11 -8.96
C PHE A 61 -5.59 8.54 -8.44
N LYS A 62 -6.76 8.91 -7.90
CA LYS A 62 -6.94 10.16 -7.16
C LYS A 62 -6.52 10.01 -5.70
N VAL A 63 -6.82 8.85 -5.10
CA VAL A 63 -6.56 8.56 -3.69
C VAL A 63 -5.95 7.17 -3.54
N ALA A 64 -4.90 7.05 -2.74
CA ALA A 64 -4.30 5.78 -2.35
C ALA A 64 -4.32 5.62 -0.81
N LEU A 65 -4.77 4.45 -0.35
CA LEU A 65 -5.02 4.14 1.05
C LEU A 65 -4.29 2.86 1.48
N PRO A 66 -2.94 2.87 1.55
CA PRO A 66 -2.19 1.71 2.07
C PRO A 66 -2.39 1.60 3.59
N ALA A 67 -2.89 0.46 4.05
CA ALA A 67 -3.15 0.20 5.46
C ALA A 67 -2.23 -0.90 5.99
N VAL A 68 -1.55 -0.65 7.11
CA VAL A 68 -0.69 -1.62 7.82
C VAL A 68 0.19 -2.44 6.85
N GLY A 69 0.76 -1.78 5.84
CA GLY A 69 1.39 -2.42 4.68
C GLY A 69 2.81 -2.91 4.92
N VAL A 70 3.18 -4.02 4.26
CA VAL A 70 4.56 -4.50 4.20
C VAL A 70 5.31 -3.67 3.16
N LEU A 71 5.91 -2.54 3.56
CA LEU A 71 6.39 -1.51 2.64
C LEU A 71 7.92 -1.44 2.50
N ASP A 72 8.68 -2.21 3.31
CA ASP A 72 10.13 -2.41 3.17
C ASP A 72 10.40 -3.90 2.90
N MET A 73 10.51 -4.26 1.63
CA MET A 73 10.66 -5.65 1.21
C MET A 73 12.08 -6.19 1.39
N LEU A 74 13.06 -5.34 1.65
CA LEU A 74 14.43 -5.79 1.89
C LEU A 74 14.68 -6.23 3.34
N ARG A 75 13.78 -5.84 4.26
CA ARG A 75 13.96 -6.10 5.70
C ARG A 75 12.76 -6.70 6.39
N TYR A 76 11.65 -6.94 5.70
CA TYR A 76 10.41 -7.42 6.30
C TYR A 76 10.63 -8.69 7.14
N GLN A 77 11.48 -9.61 6.67
CA GLN A 77 11.79 -10.89 7.32
C GLN A 77 12.53 -10.73 8.67
N LYS A 78 13.09 -9.53 8.93
CA LYS A 78 13.83 -9.22 10.17
C LYS A 78 12.94 -8.62 11.26
N PHE A 79 11.66 -8.42 10.97
CA PHE A 79 10.69 -7.86 11.93
C PHE A 79 9.66 -8.90 12.33
N THR A 80 9.47 -9.08 13.63
CA THR A 80 8.42 -9.90 14.25
C THR A 80 8.14 -11.23 13.51
N ILE A 81 6.95 -11.43 12.96
CA ILE A 81 6.54 -12.65 12.22
C ILE A 81 6.91 -12.60 10.71
N GLY A 82 7.56 -11.54 10.24
CA GLY A 82 7.86 -11.35 8.82
C GLY A 82 8.58 -12.53 8.16
N TYR A 83 9.45 -13.22 8.89
CA TYR A 83 10.15 -14.42 8.40
C TYR A 83 9.20 -15.49 7.85
N ALA A 84 7.99 -15.59 8.37
CA ALA A 84 7.00 -16.58 7.93
C ALA A 84 6.45 -16.30 6.53
N TRP A 85 6.64 -15.10 5.98
CA TRP A 85 6.16 -14.73 4.64
C TRP A 85 7.21 -14.95 3.54
N ALA A 86 8.37 -15.49 3.89
CA ALA A 86 9.45 -15.74 2.94
C ALA A 86 9.07 -16.75 1.84
N THR A 87 8.12 -17.64 2.12
CA THR A 87 7.58 -18.57 1.11
C THR A 87 6.83 -17.86 -0.02
N ASP A 88 6.23 -16.68 0.27
CA ASP A 88 5.49 -15.89 -0.71
C ASP A 88 6.37 -14.83 -1.41
N TYR A 89 7.31 -14.22 -0.67
CA TYR A 89 8.07 -13.08 -1.17
C TYR A 89 9.52 -13.42 -1.55
N GLY A 90 10.11 -14.48 -0.96
CA GLY A 90 11.57 -14.62 -0.89
C GLY A 90 12.19 -13.58 0.02
N THR A 91 13.48 -13.66 0.30
CA THR A 91 14.19 -12.68 1.12
C THR A 91 15.36 -12.05 0.37
N ALA A 92 15.73 -10.84 0.78
CA ALA A 92 16.90 -10.15 0.23
C ALA A 92 18.23 -10.88 0.51
N ASP A 93 18.21 -11.85 1.43
CA ASP A 93 19.37 -12.65 1.82
C ASP A 93 19.48 -13.95 1.00
N ASP A 94 18.48 -14.31 0.19
CA ASP A 94 18.44 -15.60 -0.56
C ASP A 94 19.42 -15.60 -1.74
N SER A 95 19.46 -14.54 -2.53
CA SER A 95 20.34 -14.37 -3.70
C SER A 95 20.41 -12.93 -4.17
N GLU A 96 21.40 -12.61 -5.00
CA GLU A 96 21.48 -11.29 -5.67
C GLU A 96 20.26 -11.04 -6.57
N GLU A 97 19.77 -12.07 -7.26
CA GLU A 97 18.57 -11.98 -8.10
C GLU A 97 17.35 -11.59 -7.27
N MET A 98 17.09 -12.29 -6.17
CA MET A 98 15.97 -12.03 -5.29
C MET A 98 16.09 -10.63 -4.63
N PHE A 99 17.30 -10.24 -4.21
CA PHE A 99 17.55 -8.90 -3.69
C PHE A 99 17.16 -7.83 -4.70
N ARG A 100 17.63 -7.94 -5.96
CA ARG A 100 17.32 -6.98 -7.03
C ARG A 100 15.83 -6.96 -7.36
N TYR A 101 15.20 -8.13 -7.37
CA TYR A 101 13.78 -8.25 -7.62
C TYR A 101 12.93 -7.57 -6.53
N LEU A 102 13.22 -7.85 -5.26
CA LEU A 102 12.57 -7.19 -4.12
C LEU A 102 12.80 -5.68 -4.12
N LEU A 103 14.02 -5.25 -4.41
CA LEU A 103 14.37 -3.82 -4.48
C LEU A 103 13.52 -3.09 -5.52
N ALA A 104 13.28 -3.71 -6.68
CA ALA A 104 12.56 -3.10 -7.79
C ALA A 104 11.11 -2.74 -7.45
N TYR A 105 10.41 -3.56 -6.66
CA TYR A 105 9.02 -3.27 -6.29
C TYR A 105 8.81 -2.85 -4.83
N SER A 106 9.84 -2.90 -3.98
CA SER A 106 9.72 -2.51 -2.58
C SER A 106 9.22 -1.08 -2.45
N PRO A 107 8.02 -0.84 -1.88
CA PRO A 107 7.44 0.50 -1.90
C PRO A 107 8.36 1.58 -1.33
N TYR A 108 8.98 1.33 -0.18
CA TYR A 108 9.92 2.29 0.43
C TYR A 108 11.11 2.63 -0.48
N HIS A 109 11.66 1.64 -1.21
CA HIS A 109 12.87 1.82 -1.99
C HIS A 109 12.61 2.32 -3.42
N SER A 110 11.40 2.07 -3.95
CA SER A 110 11.00 2.46 -5.31
C SER A 110 10.31 3.83 -5.40
N VAL A 111 10.27 4.60 -4.29
CA VAL A 111 9.77 5.98 -4.33
C VAL A 111 10.72 6.84 -5.16
N GLU A 112 10.17 7.52 -6.16
CA GLU A 112 10.87 8.45 -7.03
C GLU A 112 10.31 9.87 -6.89
N LYS A 113 11.02 10.84 -7.43
CA LYS A 113 10.54 12.22 -7.49
C LYS A 113 9.44 12.34 -8.55
N LYS A 114 8.19 12.26 -8.11
CA LYS A 114 6.98 12.23 -8.95
C LYS A 114 5.83 13.03 -8.32
N ASP A 115 4.79 13.29 -9.09
CA ASP A 115 3.49 13.75 -8.59
C ASP A 115 2.68 12.51 -8.16
N TYR A 116 2.38 12.43 -6.87
CA TYR A 116 1.63 11.32 -6.27
C TYR A 116 0.16 11.69 -6.04
N PRO A 117 -0.77 10.70 -6.02
CA PRO A 117 -2.15 10.92 -5.60
C PRO A 117 -2.22 11.40 -4.15
N ALA A 118 -3.40 11.80 -3.70
CA ALA A 118 -3.63 12.01 -2.27
C ALA A 118 -3.45 10.69 -1.53
N ILE A 119 -2.56 10.63 -0.55
CA ILE A 119 -2.25 9.41 0.20
C ILE A 119 -2.67 9.59 1.65
N LEU A 120 -3.48 8.65 2.16
CA LEU A 120 -3.72 8.45 3.58
C LEU A 120 -3.33 7.03 3.96
N ALA A 121 -2.11 6.86 4.47
CA ALA A 121 -1.70 5.59 5.04
C ALA A 121 -2.29 5.42 6.45
N THR A 122 -2.65 4.20 6.82
CA THR A 122 -3.07 3.88 8.19
C THR A 122 -2.13 2.85 8.80
N THR A 123 -1.81 3.02 10.08
CA THR A 123 -1.02 2.08 10.87
C THR A 123 -1.40 2.15 12.34
N ALA A 124 -0.87 1.26 13.16
CA ALA A 124 -1.08 1.25 14.59
C ALA A 124 0.26 1.19 15.33
N ASP A 125 0.37 1.88 16.45
CA ASP A 125 1.62 2.04 17.21
C ASP A 125 2.12 0.74 17.85
N HIS A 126 1.23 -0.23 18.08
CA HIS A 126 1.53 -1.55 18.65
C HIS A 126 1.24 -2.69 17.66
N ASP A 127 1.34 -2.42 16.36
CA ASP A 127 1.23 -3.48 15.35
C ASP A 127 2.46 -4.40 15.45
N ASP A 128 2.25 -5.60 15.97
CA ASP A 128 3.26 -6.63 16.16
C ASP A 128 3.35 -7.63 14.99
N ARG A 129 2.44 -7.53 14.01
CA ARG A 129 2.45 -8.34 12.80
C ARG A 129 3.22 -7.63 11.67
N VAL A 130 2.80 -6.41 11.34
CA VAL A 130 3.48 -5.54 10.38
C VAL A 130 3.90 -4.27 11.09
N VAL A 131 5.13 -4.23 11.57
CA VAL A 131 5.60 -3.15 12.42
C VAL A 131 5.38 -1.77 11.78
N PRO A 132 4.98 -0.75 12.57
CA PRO A 132 4.63 0.57 12.04
C PRO A 132 5.78 1.27 11.30
N ALA A 133 7.03 0.84 11.56
CA ALA A 133 8.21 1.33 10.86
C ALA A 133 8.12 1.21 9.32
N HIS A 134 7.41 0.20 8.79
CA HIS A 134 7.13 0.08 7.36
C HIS A 134 6.40 1.32 6.83
N THR A 135 5.30 1.67 7.48
CA THR A 135 4.47 2.82 7.09
C THR A 135 5.22 4.14 7.30
N PHE A 136 5.89 4.32 8.44
CA PHE A 136 6.61 5.55 8.74
C PHE A 136 7.71 5.84 7.72
N LYS A 137 8.53 4.85 7.39
CA LYS A 137 9.60 4.98 6.39
C LYS A 137 9.06 5.33 5.01
N TYR A 138 8.03 4.60 4.56
CA TYR A 138 7.44 4.82 3.25
C TYR A 138 6.83 6.22 3.13
N ILE A 139 6.00 6.63 4.10
CA ILE A 139 5.33 7.94 4.07
C ILE A 139 6.35 9.08 4.15
N SER A 140 7.36 8.98 5.00
CA SER A 140 8.43 9.98 5.07
C SER A 140 9.15 10.13 3.73
N ARG A 141 9.38 9.01 3.03
CA ARG A 141 10.04 9.04 1.72
C ARG A 141 9.14 9.64 0.63
N ILE A 142 7.83 9.35 0.64
CA ILE A 142 6.88 10.01 -0.26
C ILE A 142 6.83 11.52 0.04
N GLN A 143 6.74 11.94 1.31
CA GLN A 143 6.70 13.36 1.69
C GLN A 143 7.94 14.13 1.23
N GLU A 144 9.10 13.48 1.25
CA GLU A 144 10.36 14.06 0.76
C GLU A 144 10.38 14.25 -0.76
N LEU A 145 9.85 13.27 -1.52
CA LEU A 145 10.02 13.18 -2.97
C LEU A 145 8.77 13.57 -3.78
N ASN A 146 7.61 13.76 -3.15
CA ASN A 146 6.39 14.17 -3.83
C ASN A 146 6.55 15.59 -4.40
N THR A 147 6.37 15.74 -5.70
CA THR A 147 6.41 17.03 -6.39
C THR A 147 5.02 17.63 -6.59
N GLY A 148 3.98 16.85 -6.32
CA GLY A 148 2.59 17.26 -6.46
C GLY A 148 2.08 18.10 -5.29
N LYS A 149 0.82 18.53 -5.42
CA LYS A 149 0.15 19.37 -4.42
C LYS A 149 -0.79 18.59 -3.50
N LEU A 150 -1.03 17.31 -3.81
CA LEU A 150 -1.92 16.48 -3.02
C LEU A 150 -1.23 16.00 -1.74
N PRO A 151 -1.96 15.89 -0.63
CA PRO A 151 -1.36 15.58 0.66
C PRO A 151 -0.92 14.12 0.76
N THR A 152 0.16 13.91 1.51
CA THR A 152 0.61 12.59 1.96
C THR A 152 0.54 12.57 3.48
N LEU A 153 -0.44 11.84 4.01
CA LEU A 153 -0.76 11.80 5.44
C LEU A 153 -0.63 10.37 5.97
N VAL A 154 -0.46 10.27 7.27
CA VAL A 154 -0.55 9.02 8.02
C VAL A 154 -1.52 9.17 9.19
N ARG A 155 -2.44 8.21 9.33
CA ARG A 155 -3.27 8.02 10.52
C ARG A 155 -2.66 6.94 11.38
N ILE A 156 -2.34 7.26 12.62
CA ILE A 156 -1.74 6.34 13.58
C ILE A 156 -2.79 6.02 14.64
N ASP A 157 -3.20 4.77 14.74
CA ASP A 157 -4.10 4.30 15.79
C ASP A 157 -3.29 3.99 17.05
N VAL A 158 -3.54 4.74 18.11
CA VAL A 158 -2.77 4.65 19.36
C VAL A 158 -3.33 3.52 20.22
N LYS A 159 -2.43 2.73 20.85
CA LYS A 159 -2.76 1.55 21.66
C LYS A 159 -3.59 0.52 20.88
N ALA A 160 -3.19 0.27 19.64
CA ALA A 160 -3.86 -0.66 18.74
C ALA A 160 -2.84 -1.54 18.02
N GLY A 161 -3.24 -2.78 17.71
CA GLY A 161 -2.47 -3.76 16.94
C GLY A 161 -2.87 -3.78 15.46
N HIS A 162 -2.64 -4.92 14.79
CA HIS A 162 -2.84 -5.10 13.34
C HIS A 162 -4.30 -4.97 12.86
N GLY A 163 -5.24 -4.79 13.76
CA GLY A 163 -6.67 -4.57 13.46
C GLY A 163 -7.62 -5.59 14.09
N SER A 164 -7.16 -6.77 14.47
CA SER A 164 -7.99 -7.74 15.20
C SER A 164 -8.35 -7.24 16.59
N GLY A 165 -9.62 -7.39 16.99
CA GLY A 165 -10.09 -7.00 18.31
C GLY A 165 -10.25 -5.48 18.52
N LYS A 166 -10.21 -4.68 17.45
CA LYS A 166 -10.42 -3.23 17.54
C LYS A 166 -11.86 -2.93 18.01
N PRO A 167 -12.07 -2.09 19.05
CA PRO A 167 -13.41 -1.67 19.47
C PRO A 167 -14.20 -1.02 18.33
N THR A 168 -15.51 -1.28 18.26
CA THR A 168 -16.38 -0.77 17.19
C THR A 168 -16.30 0.76 17.04
N ALA A 169 -16.23 1.50 18.14
CA ALA A 169 -16.09 2.96 18.09
C ALA A 169 -14.83 3.41 17.34
N LYS A 170 -13.69 2.75 17.58
CA LYS A 170 -12.43 3.02 16.85
C LYS A 170 -12.52 2.64 15.37
N VAL A 171 -13.25 1.56 15.05
CA VAL A 171 -13.49 1.18 13.65
C VAL A 171 -14.31 2.27 12.94
N ILE A 172 -15.37 2.75 13.58
CA ILE A 172 -16.22 3.83 13.03
C ILE A 172 -15.38 5.10 12.80
N GLU A 173 -14.59 5.51 13.78
CA GLU A 173 -13.69 6.66 13.68
C GLU A 173 -12.71 6.53 12.50
N GLU A 174 -12.03 5.39 12.40
CA GLU A 174 -11.09 5.12 11.31
C GLU A 174 -11.75 5.21 9.93
N TYR A 175 -12.91 4.55 9.76
CA TYR A 175 -13.63 4.59 8.48
C TYR A 175 -14.21 5.98 8.18
N THR A 176 -14.59 6.74 9.21
CA THR A 176 -15.03 8.14 9.05
C THR A 176 -13.89 8.98 8.48
N ASP A 177 -12.69 8.88 9.03
CA ASP A 177 -11.51 9.58 8.52
C ASP A 177 -11.19 9.16 7.08
N ILE A 178 -11.19 7.85 6.79
CA ILE A 178 -10.90 7.31 5.47
C ILE A 178 -11.90 7.79 4.43
N TYR A 179 -13.21 7.66 4.69
CA TYR A 179 -14.23 8.09 3.72
C TYR A 179 -14.30 9.60 3.57
N SER A 180 -14.09 10.37 4.65
CA SER A 180 -13.98 11.82 4.56
C SER A 180 -12.83 12.26 3.66
N PHE A 181 -11.67 11.62 3.78
CA PHE A 181 -10.52 11.86 2.94
C PHE A 181 -10.81 11.53 1.46
N VAL A 182 -11.41 10.36 1.20
CA VAL A 182 -11.79 9.95 -0.16
C VAL A 182 -12.79 10.94 -0.77
N PHE A 183 -13.87 11.26 -0.06
CA PHE A 183 -14.92 12.14 -0.58
C PHE A 183 -14.41 13.55 -0.85
N TYR A 184 -13.60 14.09 0.05
CA TYR A 184 -12.97 15.38 -0.15
C TYR A 184 -12.13 15.44 -1.44
N HIS A 185 -11.24 14.48 -1.64
CA HIS A 185 -10.33 14.47 -2.78
C HIS A 185 -11.00 14.07 -4.10
N THR A 186 -12.05 13.26 -4.07
CA THR A 186 -12.81 12.87 -5.26
C THR A 186 -13.98 13.83 -5.58
N GLY A 187 -14.24 14.81 -4.70
CA GLY A 187 -15.35 15.77 -4.88
C GLY A 187 -16.73 15.12 -4.77
N ILE A 188 -16.85 14.02 -3.99
CA ILE A 188 -18.16 13.42 -3.69
C ILE A 188 -18.80 14.21 -2.55
N THR A 189 -20.04 14.64 -2.78
CA THR A 189 -20.89 15.30 -1.76
C THR A 189 -21.97 14.33 -1.31
N LEU A 190 -22.09 14.12 0.00
CA LEU A 190 -23.22 13.38 0.56
C LEU A 190 -24.46 14.27 0.46
N LYS A 191 -25.55 13.69 -0.05
CA LYS A 191 -26.87 14.35 -0.09
C LYS A 191 -27.65 14.02 1.17
#